data_d560eb25be103a3198977deffdb549b0
#
_entry.id   d560eb25be103a3198977deffdb549b0
#
_cell.length_a   1.000
_cell.length_b   1.000
_cell.length_c   1.000
_cell.angle_alpha   90.00
_cell.angle_beta   90.00
_cell.angle_gamma   90.00
#
_symmetry.space_group_name_H-M   'P 1'
#
loop_
_entity.id
_entity.type
_entity.pdbx_description
1 polymer ?
#
loop_
_entity_poly.entity_id
_entity_poly.type
_entity_poly.pdbx_seq_one_letter_code
_entity_poly.pdbx_strand_id
1 'polypeptide(L)'
;MHKYTKKQQEFAEIGRAVEQQFNIKIASDGRWFHEGGEIHRKALVKLFSTVLKRDSDGVFWLKTPVEKGRIEVEDAPFIATALTVERADDAQLDRDATLYFITNVDDHVPLDAAHPLQMLPSPDGSGMRPYIEVRDGLLAKLSRPVYYELAARAVTGDDGKIGVWSHDHFFVLE
;
A
#
# COMPACT_ATOMS: atom_id res chain seq x y z
N MET A 1 -12.84 -29.84 -36.78
CA MET A 1 -11.59 -29.07 -36.74
C MET A 1 -11.91 -27.63 -37.05
N HIS A 2 -12.05 -26.77 -36.03
CA HIS A 2 -12.35 -25.35 -36.23
C HIS A 2 -11.01 -24.64 -36.53
N LYS A 3 -10.86 -24.20 -37.76
CA LYS A 3 -9.78 -23.30 -38.17
C LYS A 3 -10.13 -21.92 -37.62
N TYR A 4 -9.55 -21.54 -36.50
CA TYR A 4 -9.48 -20.13 -36.11
C TYR A 4 -8.71 -19.37 -37.20
N THR A 5 -9.34 -18.38 -37.80
CA THR A 5 -8.74 -17.58 -38.84
C THR A 5 -7.57 -16.76 -38.25
N LYS A 6 -6.50 -16.64 -39.02
CA LYS A 6 -5.27 -15.90 -38.66
C LYS A 6 -5.58 -14.50 -38.08
N LYS A 7 -6.68 -13.88 -38.52
CA LYS A 7 -7.19 -12.60 -38.01
C LYS A 7 -7.70 -12.66 -36.56
N GLN A 8 -8.26 -13.79 -36.11
CA GLN A 8 -8.70 -13.95 -34.71
C GLN A 8 -7.53 -14.19 -33.76
N GLN A 9 -6.45 -14.77 -34.26
CA GLN A 9 -5.21 -14.91 -33.51
C GLN A 9 -4.47 -13.57 -33.37
N GLU A 10 -4.43 -12.74 -34.43
CA GLU A 10 -3.88 -11.36 -34.36
C GLU A 10 -4.66 -10.46 -33.39
N PHE A 11 -6.00 -10.56 -33.36
CA PHE A 11 -6.80 -9.80 -32.39
C PHE A 11 -6.64 -10.30 -30.94
N ALA A 12 -6.35 -11.56 -30.74
CA ALA A 12 -6.04 -12.11 -29.42
C ALA A 12 -4.64 -11.71 -28.93
N GLU A 13 -3.70 -11.47 -29.85
CA GLU A 13 -2.36 -10.98 -29.51
C GLU A 13 -2.34 -9.48 -29.22
N ILE A 14 -3.17 -8.66 -29.91
CA ILE A 14 -3.31 -7.21 -29.67
C ILE A 14 -3.97 -6.92 -28.32
N GLY A 15 -4.74 -7.85 -27.77
CA GLY A 15 -5.41 -7.71 -26.46
C GLY A 15 -4.56 -8.10 -25.24
N ARG A 16 -3.39 -8.70 -25.44
CA ARG A 16 -2.46 -9.02 -24.36
C ARG A 16 -1.42 -7.92 -24.26
N ALA A 17 -1.48 -7.14 -23.17
CA ALA A 17 -0.38 -6.25 -22.84
C ALA A 17 0.93 -7.07 -22.81
N VAL A 18 1.95 -6.60 -23.54
CA VAL A 18 3.26 -7.27 -23.56
C VAL A 18 3.82 -7.26 -22.15
N GLU A 19 4.04 -8.43 -21.58
CA GLU A 19 4.68 -8.56 -20.27
C GLU A 19 6.19 -8.32 -20.42
N GLN A 20 6.68 -7.37 -19.62
CA GLN A 20 8.07 -6.96 -19.61
C GLN A 20 8.63 -7.00 -18.19
N GLN A 21 9.93 -6.99 -18.07
CA GLN A 21 10.62 -6.63 -16.83
C GLN A 21 11.01 -5.16 -16.96
N PHE A 22 10.36 -4.30 -16.19
CA PHE A 22 10.81 -2.92 -16.05
C PHE A 22 11.99 -2.88 -15.06
N ASN A 23 12.99 -2.10 -15.35
CA ASN A 23 14.10 -1.89 -14.42
C ASN A 23 13.75 -0.79 -13.44
N ILE A 24 12.66 -1.00 -12.71
CA ILE A 24 12.14 -0.13 -11.66
C ILE A 24 12.13 -0.88 -10.34
N LYS A 25 12.59 -0.19 -9.30
CA LYS A 25 12.66 -0.70 -7.95
C LYS A 25 12.11 0.33 -6.96
N ILE A 26 11.32 -0.15 -6.00
CA ILE A 26 10.92 0.61 -4.82
C ILE A 26 11.74 0.08 -3.65
N ALA A 27 12.58 0.94 -3.09
CA ALA A 27 13.41 0.59 -1.94
C ALA A 27 12.58 0.51 -0.64
N SER A 28 13.14 -0.09 0.39
CA SER A 28 12.49 -0.27 1.69
C SER A 28 12.15 1.06 2.41
N ASP A 29 12.78 2.16 2.02
CA ASP A 29 12.51 3.52 2.50
C ASP A 29 11.50 4.30 1.64
N GLY A 30 10.93 3.65 0.63
CA GLY A 30 9.90 4.22 -0.25
C GLY A 30 10.44 4.99 -1.46
N ARG A 31 11.76 5.10 -1.64
CA ARG A 31 12.34 5.74 -2.82
C ARG A 31 12.21 4.86 -4.05
N TRP A 32 11.95 5.47 -5.18
CA TRP A 32 11.83 4.81 -6.47
C TRP A 32 13.10 5.00 -7.31
N PHE A 33 13.51 3.94 -7.98
CA PHE A 33 14.69 3.92 -8.84
C PHE A 33 14.32 3.41 -10.23
N HIS A 34 14.93 3.97 -11.26
CA HIS A 34 14.86 3.48 -12.63
C HIS A 34 16.26 3.31 -13.16
N GLU A 35 16.59 2.10 -13.64
CA GLU A 35 17.93 1.75 -14.14
C GLU A 35 19.06 2.12 -13.16
N GLY A 36 18.82 1.96 -11.87
CA GLY A 36 19.76 2.26 -10.80
C GLY A 36 19.82 3.73 -10.37
N GLY A 37 19.15 4.65 -11.08
CA GLY A 37 19.05 6.07 -10.73
C GLY A 37 17.77 6.39 -9.97
N GLU A 38 17.87 7.21 -8.93
CA GLU A 38 16.70 7.64 -8.16
C GLU A 38 15.77 8.53 -8.98
N ILE A 39 14.47 8.27 -8.89
CA ILE A 39 13.44 9.13 -9.47
C ILE A 39 13.09 10.21 -8.46
N HIS A 40 13.64 11.42 -8.64
CA HIS A 40 13.42 12.53 -7.73
C HIS A 40 12.11 13.30 -7.97
N ARG A 41 11.51 13.19 -9.16
CA ARG A 41 10.26 13.87 -9.48
C ARG A 41 9.08 13.18 -8.80
N LYS A 42 8.60 13.77 -7.72
CA LYS A 42 7.44 13.26 -6.96
C LYS A 42 6.21 13.07 -7.84
N ALA A 43 5.95 13.99 -8.77
CA ALA A 43 4.83 13.87 -9.70
C ALA A 43 4.91 12.60 -10.57
N LEU A 44 6.10 12.18 -10.98
CA LEU A 44 6.31 10.96 -11.75
C LEU A 44 6.11 9.70 -10.88
N VAL A 45 6.62 9.72 -9.66
CA VAL A 45 6.39 8.64 -8.68
C VAL A 45 4.89 8.48 -8.39
N LYS A 46 4.17 9.57 -8.18
CA LYS A 46 2.71 9.56 -7.99
C LYS A 46 1.98 8.99 -9.20
N LEU A 47 2.39 9.36 -10.41
CA LEU A 47 1.81 8.83 -11.64
C LEU A 47 2.02 7.31 -11.73
N PHE A 48 3.24 6.83 -11.52
CA PHE A 48 3.53 5.38 -11.52
C PHE A 48 2.76 4.64 -10.44
N SER A 49 2.59 5.24 -9.26
CA SER A 49 1.83 4.63 -8.17
C SER A 49 0.37 4.38 -8.53
N THR A 50 -0.23 5.18 -9.43
CA THR A 50 -1.62 4.99 -9.87
C THR A 50 -1.84 3.74 -10.72
N VAL A 51 -0.80 3.26 -11.39
CA VAL A 51 -0.82 2.06 -12.24
C VAL A 51 -0.14 0.85 -11.59
N LEU A 52 0.27 1.00 -10.33
CA LEU A 52 0.85 -0.07 -9.54
C LEU A 52 -0.22 -1.10 -9.18
N LYS A 53 0.09 -2.37 -9.38
CA LYS A 53 -0.75 -3.52 -9.06
C LYS A 53 0.08 -4.60 -8.37
N ARG A 54 -0.58 -5.39 -7.56
CA ARG A 54 -0.06 -6.62 -6.98
C ARG A 54 -0.95 -7.78 -7.38
N ASP A 55 -0.37 -8.86 -7.86
CA ASP A 55 -1.12 -10.06 -8.21
C ASP A 55 -1.28 -11.02 -7.00
N SER A 56 -2.01 -12.11 -7.21
CA SER A 56 -2.26 -13.13 -6.19
C SER A 56 -1.00 -13.85 -5.72
N ASP A 57 0.06 -13.86 -6.52
CA ASP A 57 1.36 -14.44 -6.19
C ASP A 57 2.28 -13.47 -5.44
N GLY A 58 1.78 -12.24 -5.19
CA GLY A 58 2.52 -11.19 -4.50
C GLY A 58 3.52 -10.43 -5.37
N VAL A 59 3.45 -10.60 -6.69
CA VAL A 59 4.31 -9.90 -7.64
C VAL A 59 3.75 -8.53 -7.95
N PHE A 60 4.64 -7.54 -8.01
CA PHE A 60 4.27 -6.15 -8.31
C PHE A 60 4.47 -5.82 -9.78
N TRP A 61 3.52 -5.08 -10.32
CA TRP A 61 3.45 -4.70 -11.72
C TRP A 61 3.08 -3.23 -11.87
N LEU A 62 3.66 -2.58 -12.88
CA LEU A 62 3.08 -1.36 -13.46
C LEU A 62 2.27 -1.78 -14.68
N LYS A 63 0.97 -1.54 -14.63
CA LYS A 63 0.03 -1.97 -15.66
C LYS A 63 -0.70 -0.79 -16.26
N THR A 64 -0.43 -0.54 -17.54
CA THR A 64 -1.18 0.40 -18.38
C THR A 64 -2.06 -0.37 -19.37
N PRO A 65 -2.95 0.30 -20.15
CA PRO A 65 -3.74 -0.38 -21.17
C PRO A 65 -2.91 -1.08 -22.26
N VAL A 66 -1.65 -0.64 -22.49
CA VAL A 66 -0.80 -1.11 -23.61
C VAL A 66 0.40 -1.93 -23.13
N GLU A 67 0.82 -1.78 -21.89
CA GLU A 67 2.02 -2.41 -21.34
C GLU A 67 1.78 -2.92 -19.93
N LYS A 68 2.48 -4.00 -19.60
CA LYS A 68 2.55 -4.55 -18.25
C LYS A 68 4.00 -4.91 -17.96
N GLY A 69 4.59 -4.26 -16.97
CA GLY A 69 5.97 -4.51 -16.58
C GLY A 69 6.08 -4.89 -15.10
N ARG A 70 6.84 -5.95 -14.84
CA ARG A 70 7.19 -6.38 -13.49
C ARG A 70 8.20 -5.42 -12.90
N ILE A 71 8.02 -5.09 -11.61
CA ILE A 71 8.95 -4.26 -10.85
C ILE A 71 9.38 -4.96 -9.57
N GLU A 72 10.46 -4.48 -8.97
CA GLU A 72 10.95 -4.93 -7.68
C GLU A 72 10.44 -4.02 -6.56
N VAL A 73 9.97 -4.61 -5.45
CA VAL A 73 9.60 -3.90 -4.22
C VAL A 73 10.28 -4.60 -3.05
N GLU A 74 11.17 -3.89 -2.35
CA GLU A 74 11.98 -4.49 -1.28
C GLU A 74 11.16 -4.83 -0.03
N ASP A 75 10.15 -4.00 0.29
CA ASP A 75 9.30 -4.18 1.47
C ASP A 75 7.85 -3.86 1.11
N ALA A 76 7.39 -2.65 1.36
CA ALA A 76 6.08 -2.16 0.96
C ALA A 76 6.19 -1.10 -0.13
N PRO A 77 5.21 -1.00 -1.04
CA PRO A 77 5.26 0.01 -2.10
C PRO A 77 5.13 1.45 -1.60
N PHE A 78 4.54 1.64 -0.42
CA PHE A 78 4.31 2.95 0.18
C PHE A 78 4.86 3.04 1.60
N ILE A 79 5.06 4.27 2.06
CA ILE A 79 5.40 4.60 3.45
C ILE A 79 4.33 5.55 3.99
N ALA A 80 3.75 5.24 5.14
CA ALA A 80 2.93 6.18 5.90
C ALA A 80 3.86 7.14 6.64
N THR A 81 3.82 8.41 6.25
CA THR A 81 4.74 9.46 6.72
C THR A 81 4.13 10.40 7.74
N ALA A 82 2.79 10.40 7.84
CA ALA A 82 2.05 11.20 8.82
C ALA A 82 0.79 10.49 9.28
N LEU A 83 0.33 10.85 10.47
CA LEU A 83 -0.94 10.44 11.06
C LEU A 83 -1.77 11.70 11.36
N THR A 84 -3.03 11.71 10.97
CA THR A 84 -3.99 12.75 11.31
C THR A 84 -5.22 12.16 11.95
N VAL A 85 -5.96 12.96 12.70
CA VAL A 85 -7.17 12.55 13.40
C VAL A 85 -8.30 13.46 12.97
N GLU A 86 -9.36 12.89 12.45
CA GLU A 86 -10.58 13.61 12.14
C GLU A 86 -11.67 13.17 13.11
N ARG A 87 -12.37 14.16 13.67
CA ARG A 87 -13.53 13.96 14.56
C ARG A 87 -14.75 14.62 13.94
N ALA A 88 -15.88 13.94 14.02
CA ALA A 88 -17.14 14.61 13.76
C ALA A 88 -17.38 15.67 14.86
N ASP A 89 -18.04 16.78 14.52
CA ASP A 89 -18.28 17.90 15.45
C ASP A 89 -19.06 17.49 16.72
N ASP A 90 -19.81 16.38 16.65
CA ASP A 90 -20.61 15.80 17.72
C ASP A 90 -19.98 14.54 18.36
N ALA A 91 -18.76 14.18 17.99
CA ALA A 91 -18.07 12.99 18.52
C ALA A 91 -17.86 13.11 20.03
N GLN A 92 -18.48 12.19 20.79
CA GLN A 92 -18.40 12.15 22.25
C GLN A 92 -17.28 11.25 22.77
N LEU A 93 -16.83 10.30 21.96
CA LEU A 93 -15.85 9.29 22.34
C LEU A 93 -14.66 9.30 21.37
N ASP A 94 -13.48 8.98 21.88
CA ASP A 94 -12.26 8.87 21.05
C ASP A 94 -12.36 7.79 19.95
N ARG A 95 -13.18 6.76 20.16
CA ARG A 95 -13.44 5.71 19.17
C ARG A 95 -14.23 6.20 17.95
N ASP A 96 -14.96 7.30 18.07
CA ASP A 96 -15.73 7.90 16.98
C ASP A 96 -14.84 8.73 16.03
N ALA A 97 -13.61 8.99 16.45
CA ALA A 97 -12.62 9.64 15.60
C ALA A 97 -12.10 8.66 14.53
N THR A 98 -11.78 9.17 13.36
CA THR A 98 -11.10 8.41 12.32
C THR A 98 -9.63 8.82 12.25
N LEU A 99 -8.74 7.84 12.36
CA LEU A 99 -7.32 8.03 12.13
C LEU A 99 -7.05 7.89 10.63
N TYR A 100 -6.29 8.83 10.07
CA TYR A 100 -5.85 8.78 8.68
C TYR A 100 -4.33 8.71 8.60
N PHE A 101 -3.82 7.83 7.77
CA PHE A 101 -2.42 7.79 7.40
C PHE A 101 -2.21 8.52 6.08
N ILE A 102 -1.18 9.34 6.02
CA ILE A 102 -0.77 10.03 4.79
C ILE A 102 0.46 9.32 4.26
N THR A 103 0.41 8.89 3.00
CA THR A 103 1.52 8.19 2.38
C THR A 103 2.52 9.15 1.73
N ASN A 104 3.69 8.62 1.39
CA ASN A 104 4.74 9.35 0.65
C ASN A 104 4.34 9.75 -0.78
N VAL A 105 3.20 9.27 -1.27
CA VAL A 105 2.58 9.71 -2.54
C VAL A 105 1.32 10.54 -2.30
N ASP A 106 1.13 11.04 -1.08
CA ASP A 106 0.03 11.90 -0.64
C ASP A 106 -1.37 11.23 -0.63
N ASP A 107 -1.43 9.92 -0.60
CA ASP A 107 -2.70 9.22 -0.36
C ASP A 107 -3.12 9.42 1.10
N HIS A 108 -4.41 9.73 1.32
CA HIS A 108 -5.05 9.77 2.62
C HIS A 108 -5.81 8.47 2.85
N VAL A 109 -5.33 7.65 3.76
CA VAL A 109 -5.85 6.30 4.01
C VAL A 109 -6.49 6.25 5.39
N PRO A 110 -7.82 6.09 5.50
CA PRO A 110 -8.47 5.90 6.78
C PRO A 110 -8.08 4.56 7.40
N LEU A 111 -7.91 4.53 8.70
CA LEU A 111 -7.82 3.28 9.44
C LEU A 111 -9.25 2.81 9.72
N ASP A 112 -9.73 1.87 8.93
CA ASP A 112 -11.08 1.30 8.99
C ASP A 112 -11.09 -0.18 8.56
N ALA A 113 -12.27 -0.77 8.48
CA ALA A 113 -12.41 -2.18 8.10
C ALA A 113 -11.93 -2.49 6.67
N ALA A 114 -11.99 -1.51 5.75
CA ALA A 114 -11.52 -1.66 4.38
C ALA A 114 -9.99 -1.44 4.24
N HIS A 115 -9.40 -0.75 5.21
CA HIS A 115 -7.98 -0.44 5.25
C HIS A 115 -7.41 -0.87 6.62
N PRO A 116 -7.29 -2.18 6.87
CA PRO A 116 -6.86 -2.68 8.17
C PRO A 116 -5.38 -2.44 8.44
N LEU A 117 -5.06 -2.25 9.72
CA LEU A 117 -3.69 -2.30 10.21
C LEU A 117 -3.26 -3.77 10.35
N GLN A 118 -2.06 -4.08 9.89
CA GLN A 118 -1.50 -5.42 9.92
C GLN A 118 -0.09 -5.40 10.54
N MET A 119 0.16 -6.31 11.48
CA MET A 119 1.50 -6.55 11.98
C MET A 119 2.10 -7.72 11.21
N LEU A 120 3.08 -7.47 10.36
CA LEU A 120 3.69 -8.47 9.48
C LEU A 120 5.19 -8.63 9.78
N PRO A 121 5.76 -9.83 9.53
CA PRO A 121 7.19 -10.02 9.61
C PRO A 121 7.95 -9.07 8.70
N SER A 122 8.97 -8.45 9.25
CA SER A 122 9.89 -7.61 8.48
C SER A 122 10.68 -8.45 7.47
N PRO A 123 10.88 -8.00 6.23
CA PRO A 123 11.66 -8.72 5.22
C PRO A 123 13.10 -9.01 5.63
N ASP A 124 13.68 -8.16 6.48
CA ASP A 124 15.04 -8.31 7.01
C ASP A 124 15.13 -9.20 8.25
N GLY A 125 14.01 -9.79 8.71
CA GLY A 125 13.96 -10.65 9.88
C GLY A 125 14.09 -9.92 11.22
N SER A 126 14.04 -8.58 11.26
CA SER A 126 14.22 -7.79 12.48
C SER A 126 12.99 -7.76 13.42
N GLY A 127 11.95 -8.55 13.12
CA GLY A 127 10.73 -8.64 13.91
C GLY A 127 9.48 -8.28 13.15
N MET A 128 8.41 -7.91 13.87
CA MET A 128 7.14 -7.50 13.29
C MET A 128 7.15 -6.00 13.01
N ARG A 129 6.51 -5.60 11.92
CA ARG A 129 6.33 -4.19 11.53
C ARG A 129 4.87 -3.89 11.24
N PRO A 130 4.42 -2.65 11.50
CA PRO A 130 3.07 -2.22 11.20
C PRO A 130 2.93 -1.77 9.76
N TYR A 131 1.88 -2.25 9.11
CA TYR A 131 1.47 -1.86 7.76
C TYR A 131 -0.01 -1.52 7.76
N ILE A 132 -0.39 -0.58 6.88
CA ILE A 132 -1.80 -0.32 6.57
C ILE A 132 -2.07 -0.67 5.12
N GLU A 133 -3.21 -1.32 4.87
CA GLU A 133 -3.63 -1.58 3.50
C GLU A 133 -4.14 -0.28 2.86
N VAL A 134 -3.53 0.10 1.74
CA VAL A 134 -3.92 1.30 0.98
C VAL A 134 -5.01 0.95 -0.02
N ARG A 135 -4.81 -0.06 -0.85
CA ARG A 135 -5.78 -0.60 -1.81
C ARG A 135 -5.27 -1.89 -2.43
N ASP A 136 -6.17 -2.81 -2.76
CA ASP A 136 -5.91 -4.00 -3.59
C ASP A 136 -4.66 -4.80 -3.17
N GLY A 137 -4.44 -4.97 -1.87
CA GLY A 137 -3.28 -5.65 -1.32
C GLY A 137 -1.97 -4.84 -1.37
N LEU A 138 -2.01 -3.57 -1.78
CA LEU A 138 -0.88 -2.64 -1.71
C LEU A 138 -0.83 -2.03 -0.31
N LEU A 139 0.31 -2.19 0.35
CA LEU A 139 0.52 -1.78 1.73
C LEU A 139 1.37 -0.52 1.83
N ALA A 140 1.15 0.27 2.87
CA ALA A 140 2.08 1.28 3.34
C ALA A 140 2.69 0.83 4.67
N LYS A 141 4.02 0.79 4.73
CA LYS A 141 4.73 0.60 5.98
C LYS A 141 4.63 1.87 6.81
N LEU A 142 4.26 1.77 8.09
CA LEU A 142 4.31 2.91 8.97
C LEU A 142 5.77 3.29 9.24
N SER A 143 6.11 4.55 9.05
CA SER A 143 7.40 5.06 9.49
C SER A 143 7.49 4.98 11.03
N ARG A 144 8.70 4.91 11.56
CA ARG A 144 8.90 4.79 13.01
C ARG A 144 8.25 5.93 13.80
N PRO A 145 8.36 7.21 13.41
CA PRO A 145 7.66 8.29 14.09
C PRO A 145 6.13 8.14 14.06
N VAL A 146 5.56 7.71 12.93
CA VAL A 146 4.11 7.49 12.79
C VAL A 146 3.65 6.34 13.68
N TYR A 147 4.43 5.26 13.77
CA TYR A 147 4.09 4.17 14.67
C TYR A 147 4.11 4.59 16.14
N TYR A 148 5.10 5.38 16.55
CA TYR A 148 5.15 5.93 17.92
C TYR A 148 3.98 6.86 18.22
N GLU A 149 3.59 7.69 17.27
CA GLU A 149 2.41 8.54 17.41
C GLU A 149 1.12 7.72 17.54
N LEU A 150 0.99 6.63 16.75
CA LEU A 150 -0.12 5.68 16.86
C LEU A 150 -0.11 4.98 18.21
N ALA A 151 1.04 4.47 18.65
CA ALA A 151 1.19 3.76 19.92
C ALA A 151 0.89 4.65 21.14
N ALA A 152 1.18 5.95 21.04
CA ALA A 152 0.82 6.92 22.09
C ALA A 152 -0.69 7.07 22.30
N ARG A 153 -1.52 6.63 21.35
CA ARG A 153 -2.98 6.60 21.41
C ARG A 153 -3.54 5.26 21.84
N ALA A 154 -2.67 4.28 22.11
CA ALA A 154 -3.09 2.94 22.46
C ALA A 154 -3.81 2.88 23.79
N VAL A 155 -4.85 2.07 23.82
CA VAL A 155 -5.64 1.76 25.01
C VAL A 155 -5.81 0.25 25.13
N THR A 156 -6.19 -0.21 26.30
CA THR A 156 -6.57 -1.62 26.49
C THR A 156 -8.02 -1.82 26.05
N GLY A 157 -8.22 -2.72 25.11
CA GLY A 157 -9.54 -3.13 24.64
C GLY A 157 -10.26 -4.06 25.63
N ASP A 158 -11.51 -4.38 25.33
CA ASP A 158 -12.37 -5.21 26.18
C ASP A 158 -11.85 -6.64 26.36
N ASP A 159 -11.05 -7.13 25.41
CA ASP A 159 -10.39 -8.44 25.46
C ASP A 159 -9.00 -8.43 26.13
N GLY A 160 -8.60 -7.27 26.69
CA GLY A 160 -7.31 -7.06 27.34
C GLY A 160 -6.14 -6.82 26.37
N LYS A 161 -6.36 -6.78 25.07
CA LYS A 161 -5.32 -6.46 24.08
C LYS A 161 -5.09 -4.96 23.99
N ILE A 162 -3.86 -4.60 23.61
CA ILE A 162 -3.48 -3.21 23.41
C ILE A 162 -3.71 -2.84 21.94
N GLY A 163 -4.39 -1.73 21.71
CA GLY A 163 -4.70 -1.27 20.36
C GLY A 163 -5.25 0.15 20.35
N VAL A 164 -5.74 0.55 19.19
CA VAL A 164 -6.30 1.88 18.95
C VAL A 164 -7.71 1.79 18.39
N TRP A 165 -8.54 2.74 18.74
CA TRP A 165 -9.84 2.94 18.13
C TRP A 165 -9.72 3.85 16.92
N SER A 166 -10.42 3.50 15.83
CA SER A 166 -10.61 4.33 14.67
C SER A 166 -11.89 3.92 13.96
N HIS A 167 -12.73 4.88 13.60
CA HIS A 167 -13.96 4.64 12.87
C HIS A 167 -14.82 3.53 13.53
N ASP A 168 -14.96 3.60 14.85
CA ASP A 168 -15.70 2.63 15.70
C ASP A 168 -15.19 1.16 15.60
N HIS A 169 -13.97 0.96 15.15
CA HIS A 169 -13.28 -0.35 15.14
C HIS A 169 -12.03 -0.32 16.01
N PHE A 170 -11.75 -1.43 16.66
CA PHE A 170 -10.54 -1.60 17.48
C PHE A 170 -9.46 -2.35 16.70
N PHE A 171 -8.29 -1.73 16.52
CA PHE A 171 -7.16 -2.29 15.82
C PHE A 171 -6.05 -2.65 16.81
N VAL A 172 -5.72 -3.93 16.88
CA VAL A 172 -4.71 -4.47 17.81
C VAL A 172 -3.32 -4.10 17.31
N LEU A 173 -2.46 -3.64 18.25
CA LEU A 173 -1.05 -3.32 18.00
C LEU A 173 -0.08 -4.42 18.46
N GLU A 174 -0.57 -5.39 19.25
CA GLU A 174 0.19 -6.55 19.75
C GLU A 174 -0.46 -7.86 19.33
#